data_cd68fd96e9e02ab73381f35f2be7f43d
#
_entry.id   cd68fd96e9e02ab73381f35f2be7f43d
#
_cell.length_a   1.000
_cell.length_b   1.000
_cell.length_c   1.000
_cell.angle_alpha   90.00
_cell.angle_beta   90.00
_cell.angle_gamma   90.00
#
_symmetry.space_group_name_H-M   'P 1'
#
loop_
_entity.id
_entity.type
_entity.pdbx_description
1 polymer ?
#
loop_
_entity_poly.entity_id
_entity_poly.type
_entity_poly.pdbx_seq_one_letter_code
_entity_poly.pdbx_strand_id
1 'polypeptide(L)'
;MLFRSLDIVKDIKEVKRGRIKEYADRVEGATYTEGVGIWNIKCDVYLPCATQNELDLDGVKTLIANGCKYIVEGANMPTTREATDYAMANGVLFLPGKASNAGGVATSALEMSQNSQRLSWTSEEVDAKLHQIMVDIYAKISDAAKRYDMPDNFVVGANIAGFEKVVDAMMAQGIV
;
A
#
# COMPACT_ATOMS: atom_id res chain seq x y z
N MET A 1 -2.98 -8.44 13.57
CA MET A 1 -3.54 -7.81 14.79
C MET A 1 -4.88 -7.22 14.42
N LEU A 2 -5.97 -7.84 14.83
CA LEU A 2 -7.28 -7.21 14.71
C LEU A 2 -7.32 -6.07 15.74
N PHE A 3 -7.54 -4.86 15.27
CA PHE A 3 -7.81 -3.73 16.16
C PHE A 3 -9.10 -4.01 16.91
N ARG A 4 -8.98 -4.67 18.06
CA ARG A 4 -10.13 -5.04 18.92
C ARG A 4 -10.89 -3.82 19.46
N SER A 5 -10.38 -2.60 19.20
CA SER A 5 -11.01 -1.36 19.63
C SER A 5 -10.50 -0.18 18.79
N LEU A 6 -10.87 -0.16 17.52
CA LEU A 6 -10.63 0.99 16.63
C LEU A 6 -11.16 2.30 17.27
N ASP A 7 -12.25 2.22 18.02
CA ASP A 7 -12.84 3.36 18.72
C ASP A 7 -11.88 3.97 19.76
N ILE A 8 -11.10 3.14 20.47
CA ILE A 8 -10.07 3.66 21.40
C ILE A 8 -8.96 4.37 20.63
N VAL A 9 -8.52 3.84 19.49
CA VAL A 9 -7.53 4.49 18.65
C VAL A 9 -8.05 5.83 18.14
N LYS A 10 -9.30 5.88 17.66
CA LYS A 10 -9.95 7.12 17.23
C LYS A 10 -10.06 8.13 18.37
N ASP A 11 -10.51 7.71 19.54
CA ASP A 11 -10.58 8.59 20.73
C ASP A 11 -9.19 9.19 21.06
N ILE A 12 -8.14 8.38 21.06
CA ILE A 12 -6.79 8.85 21.32
C ILE A 12 -6.31 9.81 20.24
N LYS A 13 -6.46 9.43 18.96
CA LYS A 13 -5.81 10.16 17.84
C LYS A 13 -6.64 11.33 17.33
N GLU A 14 -7.94 11.16 17.19
CA GLU A 14 -8.82 12.15 16.55
C GLU A 14 -9.45 13.09 17.58
N VAL A 15 -9.92 12.56 18.72
CA VAL A 15 -10.58 13.38 19.75
C VAL A 15 -9.59 14.04 20.67
N LYS A 16 -8.71 13.25 21.31
CA LYS A 16 -7.75 13.76 22.31
C LYS A 16 -6.44 14.25 21.74
N ARG A 17 -6.16 13.94 20.47
CA ARG A 17 -4.89 14.23 19.78
C ARG A 17 -3.67 13.75 20.56
N GLY A 18 -3.84 12.66 21.32
CA GLY A 18 -2.83 12.04 22.15
C GLY A 18 -1.83 11.15 21.36
N ARG A 19 -0.97 10.50 22.09
CA ARG A 19 0.02 9.56 21.52
C ARG A 19 -0.50 8.14 21.57
N ILE A 20 -0.14 7.33 20.56
CA ILE A 20 -0.62 5.94 20.46
C ILE A 20 -0.14 5.07 21.64
N LYS A 21 0.92 5.46 22.35
CA LYS A 21 1.37 4.76 23.55
C LYS A 21 0.27 4.61 24.62
N GLU A 22 -0.66 5.59 24.68
CA GLU A 22 -1.81 5.55 25.58
C GLU A 22 -2.75 4.37 25.31
N TYR A 23 -2.64 3.73 24.13
CA TYR A 23 -3.43 2.55 23.80
C TYR A 23 -3.05 1.36 24.71
N ALA A 24 -1.76 1.19 25.01
CA ALA A 24 -1.30 0.14 25.91
C ALA A 24 -1.82 0.31 27.34
N ASP A 25 -2.05 1.55 27.78
CA ASP A 25 -2.61 1.85 29.10
C ASP A 25 -4.11 1.52 29.20
N ARG A 26 -4.80 1.41 28.06
CA ARG A 26 -6.25 1.23 28.00
C ARG A 26 -6.72 -0.15 27.56
N VAL A 27 -5.81 -0.92 26.96
CA VAL A 27 -6.14 -2.23 26.37
C VAL A 27 -5.28 -3.30 27.00
N GLU A 28 -5.92 -4.18 27.74
CA GLU A 28 -5.23 -5.30 28.38
C GLU A 28 -4.53 -6.19 27.35
N GLY A 29 -3.28 -6.52 27.60
CA GLY A 29 -2.45 -7.33 26.71
C GLY A 29 -1.84 -6.57 25.52
N ALA A 30 -2.12 -5.26 25.40
CA ALA A 30 -1.40 -4.43 24.44
C ALA A 30 -0.05 -3.99 25.01
N THR A 31 0.96 -3.95 24.15
CA THR A 31 2.30 -3.45 24.48
C THR A 31 2.68 -2.32 23.55
N TYR A 32 3.38 -1.33 24.08
CA TYR A 32 3.96 -0.25 23.30
C TYR A 32 5.48 -0.35 23.32
N THR A 33 6.10 -0.26 22.16
CA THR A 33 7.56 -0.19 22.01
C THR A 33 7.90 1.17 21.44
N GLU A 34 8.75 1.91 22.14
CA GLU A 34 9.19 3.24 21.70
C GLU A 34 10.24 3.14 20.59
N GLY A 35 10.23 4.10 19.69
CA GLY A 35 11.20 4.20 18.61
C GLY A 35 10.73 3.59 17.30
N VAL A 36 11.68 3.30 16.42
CA VAL A 36 11.49 2.63 15.14
C VAL A 36 11.85 1.14 15.27
N GLY A 37 11.31 0.29 14.41
CA GLY A 37 11.67 -1.13 14.41
C GLY A 37 10.49 -2.09 14.51
N ILE A 38 9.32 -1.69 14.05
CA ILE A 38 8.15 -2.58 13.98
C ILE A 38 8.44 -3.86 13.16
N TRP A 39 9.40 -3.81 12.25
CA TRP A 39 9.90 -4.97 11.49
C TRP A 39 10.60 -6.04 12.35
N ASN A 40 10.91 -5.75 13.60
CA ASN A 40 11.37 -6.75 14.57
C ASN A 40 10.27 -7.72 15.02
N ILE A 41 9.00 -7.37 14.79
CA ILE A 41 7.85 -8.21 15.11
C ILE A 41 7.64 -9.21 13.99
N LYS A 42 7.63 -10.51 14.32
CA LYS A 42 7.39 -11.57 13.34
C LYS A 42 6.02 -11.43 12.68
N CYS A 43 6.00 -11.39 11.36
CA CYS A 43 4.77 -11.33 10.56
C CYS A 43 4.97 -12.02 9.21
N ASP A 44 3.89 -12.47 8.59
CA ASP A 44 3.90 -12.98 7.21
C ASP A 44 3.76 -11.87 6.19
N VAL A 45 3.05 -10.78 6.56
CA VAL A 45 2.77 -9.63 5.69
C VAL A 45 3.17 -8.35 6.43
N TYR A 46 3.95 -7.51 5.77
CA TYR A 46 4.32 -6.18 6.26
C TYR A 46 3.72 -5.08 5.38
N LEU A 47 3.07 -4.11 6.02
CA LEU A 47 2.40 -2.98 5.37
C LEU A 47 3.03 -1.67 5.84
N PRO A 48 4.06 -1.14 5.16
CA PRO A 48 4.63 0.16 5.47
C PRO A 48 3.65 1.28 5.05
N CYS A 49 3.04 1.94 6.04
CA CYS A 49 1.96 2.90 5.83
C CYS A 49 2.24 4.28 6.46
N ALA A 50 3.44 4.52 6.98
CA ALA A 50 3.71 5.76 7.72
C ALA A 50 4.38 6.82 6.85
N THR A 51 5.67 6.69 6.58
CA THR A 51 6.44 7.75 5.93
C THR A 51 7.36 7.23 4.83
N GLN A 52 7.80 8.15 3.97
CA GLN A 52 8.79 7.85 2.94
C GLN A 52 10.10 7.37 3.57
N ASN A 53 10.72 6.33 2.96
CA ASN A 53 11.99 5.75 3.39
C ASN A 53 12.02 5.25 4.84
N GLU A 54 10.87 4.83 5.39
CA GLU A 54 10.82 4.26 6.75
C GLU A 54 11.41 2.85 6.85
N LEU A 55 11.42 2.11 5.75
CA LEU A 55 11.96 0.75 5.66
C LEU A 55 13.24 0.74 4.83
N ASP A 56 14.35 0.61 5.51
CA ASP A 56 15.68 0.50 4.92
C ASP A 56 16.13 -0.96 4.71
N LEU A 57 17.36 -1.15 4.21
CA LEU A 57 17.92 -2.47 3.95
C LEU A 57 18.01 -3.34 5.21
N ASP A 58 18.37 -2.77 6.34
CA ASP A 58 18.53 -3.54 7.58
C ASP A 58 17.17 -3.97 8.14
N GLY A 59 16.16 -3.11 8.01
CA GLY A 59 14.77 -3.44 8.32
C GLY A 59 14.25 -4.59 7.46
N VAL A 60 14.51 -4.57 6.15
CA VAL A 60 14.11 -5.66 5.23
C VAL A 60 14.82 -6.96 5.54
N LYS A 61 16.13 -6.93 5.82
CA LYS A 61 16.85 -8.13 6.25
C LYS A 61 16.23 -8.75 7.49
N THR A 62 15.86 -7.91 8.46
CA THR A 62 15.19 -8.35 9.69
C THR A 62 13.82 -8.96 9.41
N LEU A 63 13.00 -8.34 8.55
CA LEU A 63 11.70 -8.89 8.13
C LEU A 63 11.85 -10.27 7.48
N ILE A 64 12.81 -10.42 6.58
CA ILE A 64 13.06 -11.71 5.90
C ILE A 64 13.53 -12.76 6.90
N ALA A 65 14.45 -12.42 7.80
CA ALA A 65 14.91 -13.33 8.85
C ALA A 65 13.76 -13.77 9.79
N ASN A 66 12.77 -12.91 9.99
CA ASN A 66 11.54 -13.20 10.75
C ASN A 66 10.48 -13.97 9.95
N GLY A 67 10.72 -14.26 8.66
CA GLY A 67 9.85 -15.08 7.82
C GLY A 67 8.76 -14.30 7.07
N CYS A 68 8.91 -12.98 6.92
CA CYS A 68 8.01 -12.16 6.12
C CYS A 68 8.04 -12.58 4.65
N LYS A 69 6.87 -12.76 4.05
CA LYS A 69 6.70 -13.24 2.67
C LYS A 69 6.19 -12.16 1.73
N TYR A 70 5.51 -11.16 2.27
CA TYR A 70 4.82 -10.12 1.51
C TYR A 70 5.14 -8.76 2.08
N ILE A 71 5.55 -7.83 1.22
CA ILE A 71 5.65 -6.40 1.54
C ILE A 71 4.72 -5.66 0.60
N VAL A 72 3.74 -4.94 1.15
CA VAL A 72 2.72 -4.21 0.38
C VAL A 72 2.70 -2.76 0.85
N GLU A 73 3.17 -1.86 0.02
CA GLU A 73 3.33 -0.46 0.38
C GLU A 73 1.98 0.29 0.46
N GLY A 74 1.68 0.87 1.61
CA GLY A 74 0.54 1.77 1.80
C GLY A 74 0.93 3.25 1.71
N ALA A 75 2.14 3.61 2.16
CA ALA A 75 2.68 4.96 2.00
C ALA A 75 3.29 5.16 0.60
N ASN A 76 3.70 6.40 0.29
CA ASN A 76 4.43 6.72 -0.93
C ASN A 76 5.92 6.49 -0.71
N MET A 77 6.50 5.54 -1.46
CA MET A 77 7.91 5.17 -1.40
C MET A 77 8.43 4.93 0.04
N PRO A 78 7.75 4.12 0.86
CA PRO A 78 8.19 3.89 2.24
C PRO A 78 9.43 3.01 2.32
N THR A 79 9.67 2.18 1.30
CA THR A 79 10.83 1.28 1.22
C THR A 79 11.90 1.90 0.34
N THR A 80 13.14 1.92 0.81
CA THR A 80 14.26 2.38 0.00
C THR A 80 14.48 1.48 -1.21
N ARG A 81 15.05 2.00 -2.29
CA ARG A 81 15.29 1.21 -3.50
C ARG A 81 16.15 -0.02 -3.22
N GLU A 82 17.23 0.14 -2.48
CA GLU A 82 18.12 -0.95 -2.12
C GLU A 82 17.38 -2.05 -1.33
N ALA A 83 16.50 -1.65 -0.41
CA ALA A 83 15.67 -2.56 0.37
C ALA A 83 14.65 -3.30 -0.52
N THR A 84 14.04 -2.62 -1.49
CA THR A 84 13.12 -3.22 -2.46
C THR A 84 13.83 -4.27 -3.31
N ASP A 85 14.98 -3.91 -3.89
CA ASP A 85 15.78 -4.81 -4.73
C ASP A 85 16.21 -6.06 -3.93
N TYR A 86 16.64 -5.87 -2.68
CA TYR A 86 17.01 -6.96 -1.78
C TYR A 86 15.82 -7.86 -1.43
N ALA A 87 14.65 -7.29 -1.12
CA ALA A 87 13.45 -8.06 -0.80
C ALA A 87 13.06 -8.99 -1.98
N MET A 88 12.99 -8.45 -3.18
CA MET A 88 12.65 -9.22 -4.38
C MET A 88 13.69 -10.29 -4.68
N ALA A 89 14.98 -9.99 -4.55
CA ALA A 89 16.07 -10.95 -4.75
C ALA A 89 16.03 -12.12 -3.76
N ASN A 90 15.41 -11.94 -2.58
CA ASN A 90 15.24 -12.97 -1.56
C ASN A 90 13.85 -13.61 -1.55
N GLY A 91 13.08 -13.48 -2.62
CA GLY A 91 11.81 -14.18 -2.80
C GLY A 91 10.62 -13.57 -2.05
N VAL A 92 10.74 -12.35 -1.54
CA VAL A 92 9.60 -11.62 -0.97
C VAL A 92 8.76 -11.05 -2.10
N LEU A 93 7.46 -11.32 -2.07
CA LEU A 93 6.52 -10.73 -3.01
C LEU A 93 6.29 -9.27 -2.62
N PHE A 94 6.72 -8.36 -3.50
CA PHE A 94 6.71 -6.92 -3.24
C PHE A 94 5.69 -6.21 -4.13
N LEU A 95 4.73 -5.50 -3.50
CA LEU A 95 3.76 -4.65 -4.20
C LEU A 95 4.11 -3.18 -3.98
N PRO A 96 4.46 -2.45 -5.06
CA PRO A 96 4.87 -1.05 -4.96
C PRO A 96 3.70 -0.12 -4.66
N GLY A 97 3.95 0.93 -3.88
CA GLY A 97 2.94 1.92 -3.46
C GLY A 97 2.15 2.51 -4.62
N LYS A 98 2.80 2.81 -5.75
CA LYS A 98 2.14 3.33 -6.96
C LYS A 98 0.94 2.49 -7.47
N ALA A 99 0.87 1.22 -7.08
CA ALA A 99 -0.25 0.32 -7.39
C ALA A 99 -1.07 0.02 -6.14
N SER A 100 -0.43 -0.40 -5.05
CA SER A 100 -1.13 -0.87 -3.84
C SER A 100 -1.79 0.24 -3.03
N ASN A 101 -1.32 1.50 -3.10
CA ASN A 101 -1.95 2.62 -2.43
C ASN A 101 -2.86 3.48 -3.33
N ALA A 102 -3.07 3.07 -4.57
CA ALA A 102 -3.89 3.81 -5.53
C ALA A 102 -5.37 3.99 -5.11
N GLY A 103 -5.82 3.26 -4.10
CA GLY A 103 -7.18 3.40 -3.55
C GLY A 103 -7.49 4.79 -3.04
N GLY A 104 -6.52 5.49 -2.43
CA GLY A 104 -6.71 6.86 -1.97
C GLY A 104 -7.03 7.84 -3.11
N VAL A 105 -6.22 7.84 -4.16
CA VAL A 105 -6.46 8.71 -5.32
C VAL A 105 -7.69 8.27 -6.13
N ALA A 106 -7.99 6.97 -6.18
CA ALA A 106 -9.19 6.46 -6.82
C ALA A 106 -10.46 6.97 -6.13
N THR A 107 -10.49 6.98 -4.80
CA THR A 107 -11.61 7.55 -4.02
C THR A 107 -11.78 9.04 -4.30
N SER A 108 -10.69 9.81 -4.38
CA SER A 108 -10.76 11.23 -4.76
C SER A 108 -11.32 11.41 -6.17
N ALA A 109 -10.96 10.56 -7.13
CA ALA A 109 -11.52 10.60 -8.48
C ALA A 109 -13.02 10.24 -8.49
N LEU A 110 -13.46 9.29 -7.67
CA LEU A 110 -14.88 8.98 -7.49
C LEU A 110 -15.64 10.16 -6.90
N GLU A 111 -15.07 10.82 -5.88
CA GLU A 111 -15.65 12.03 -5.29
C GLU A 111 -15.81 13.15 -6.32
N MET A 112 -14.78 13.43 -7.10
CA MET A 112 -14.85 14.42 -8.18
C MET A 112 -15.91 14.08 -9.21
N SER A 113 -16.03 12.81 -9.58
CA SER A 113 -17.05 12.32 -10.53
C SER A 113 -18.46 12.49 -9.97
N GLN A 114 -18.68 12.12 -8.71
CA GLN A 114 -19.96 12.30 -8.02
C GLN A 114 -20.35 13.78 -7.96
N ASN A 115 -19.41 14.66 -7.58
CA ASN A 115 -19.64 16.10 -7.50
C ASN A 115 -19.97 16.71 -8.86
N SER A 116 -19.29 16.30 -9.92
CA SER A 116 -19.56 16.76 -11.29
C SER A 116 -20.95 16.38 -11.77
N GLN A 117 -21.44 15.20 -11.39
CA GLN A 117 -22.77 14.71 -11.72
C GLN A 117 -23.86 15.30 -10.81
N ARG A 118 -23.48 15.98 -9.73
CA ARG A 118 -24.39 16.49 -8.66
C ARG A 118 -25.24 15.38 -8.05
N LEU A 119 -24.64 14.18 -7.90
CA LEU A 119 -25.26 13.00 -7.29
C LEU A 119 -24.59 12.71 -5.95
N SER A 120 -25.26 11.88 -5.15
CA SER A 120 -24.68 11.29 -3.95
C SER A 120 -24.80 9.78 -4.05
N TRP A 121 -23.68 9.09 -3.92
CA TRP A 121 -23.62 7.64 -3.85
C TRP A 121 -23.64 7.18 -2.40
N THR A 122 -24.14 5.97 -2.16
CA THR A 122 -24.05 5.35 -0.84
C THR A 122 -22.61 4.90 -0.55
N SER A 123 -22.31 4.63 0.72
CA SER A 123 -21.00 4.10 1.11
C SER A 123 -20.70 2.77 0.42
N GLU A 124 -21.73 1.92 0.28
CA GLU A 124 -21.64 0.62 -0.38
C GLU A 124 -21.34 0.73 -1.88
N GLU A 125 -21.95 1.72 -2.55
CA GLU A 125 -21.67 1.98 -3.96
C GLU A 125 -20.23 2.46 -4.18
N VAL A 126 -19.73 3.35 -3.31
CA VAL A 126 -18.35 3.83 -3.37
C VAL A 126 -17.37 2.69 -3.08
N ASP A 127 -17.63 1.89 -2.05
CA ASP A 127 -16.79 0.75 -1.68
C ASP A 127 -16.72 -0.28 -2.81
N ALA A 128 -17.85 -0.62 -3.43
CA ALA A 128 -17.88 -1.56 -4.56
C ALA A 128 -17.07 -1.04 -5.77
N LYS A 129 -17.18 0.26 -6.08
CA LYS A 129 -16.40 0.88 -7.16
C LYS A 129 -14.91 0.86 -6.83
N LEU A 130 -14.53 1.22 -5.61
CA LEU A 130 -13.16 1.19 -5.15
C LEU A 130 -12.58 -0.22 -5.20
N HIS A 131 -13.32 -1.20 -4.71
CA HIS A 131 -12.91 -2.61 -4.76
C HIS A 131 -12.62 -3.05 -6.21
N GLN A 132 -13.53 -2.76 -7.15
CA GLN A 132 -13.33 -3.11 -8.54
C GLN A 132 -12.10 -2.42 -9.15
N ILE A 133 -11.88 -1.14 -8.84
CA ILE A 133 -10.68 -0.40 -9.30
C ILE A 133 -9.41 -1.10 -8.81
N MET A 134 -9.35 -1.52 -7.55
CA MET A 134 -8.15 -2.18 -7.00
C MET A 134 -7.93 -3.58 -7.61
N VAL A 135 -9.00 -4.33 -7.87
CA VAL A 135 -8.94 -5.61 -8.59
C VAL A 135 -8.40 -5.40 -10.01
N ASP A 136 -8.89 -4.40 -10.72
CA ASP A 136 -8.45 -4.08 -12.08
C ASP A 136 -6.98 -3.64 -12.13
N ILE A 137 -6.53 -2.86 -11.14
CA ILE A 137 -5.12 -2.47 -11.02
C ILE A 137 -4.25 -3.70 -10.85
N TYR A 138 -4.59 -4.59 -9.92
CA TYR A 138 -3.84 -5.82 -9.69
C TYR A 138 -3.80 -6.69 -10.95
N ALA A 139 -4.92 -6.88 -11.63
CA ALA A 139 -5.00 -7.66 -12.85
C ALA A 139 -4.07 -7.09 -13.95
N LYS A 140 -4.10 -5.77 -14.15
CA LYS A 140 -3.26 -5.09 -15.15
C LYS A 140 -1.76 -5.22 -14.86
N ILE A 141 -1.33 -4.98 -13.63
CA ILE A 141 0.09 -5.08 -13.28
C ILE A 141 0.58 -6.53 -13.34
N SER A 142 -0.24 -7.49 -12.92
CA SER A 142 0.07 -8.92 -13.00
C SER A 142 0.16 -9.40 -14.45
N ASP A 143 -0.79 -8.98 -15.31
CA ASP A 143 -0.74 -9.30 -16.74
C ASP A 143 0.49 -8.69 -17.40
N ALA A 144 0.78 -7.42 -17.16
CA ALA A 144 1.97 -6.77 -17.70
C ALA A 144 3.25 -7.49 -17.27
N ALA A 145 3.41 -7.85 -16.00
CA ALA A 145 4.55 -8.60 -15.52
C ALA A 145 4.72 -9.95 -16.23
N LYS A 146 3.61 -10.68 -16.42
CA LYS A 146 3.60 -11.99 -17.13
C LYS A 146 3.98 -11.84 -18.61
N ARG A 147 3.45 -10.83 -19.31
CA ARG A 147 3.74 -10.61 -20.74
C ARG A 147 5.22 -10.31 -21.01
N TYR A 148 5.94 -9.83 -20.01
CA TYR A 148 7.37 -9.53 -20.08
C TYR A 148 8.24 -10.56 -19.32
N ASP A 149 7.74 -11.78 -19.13
CA ASP A 149 8.44 -12.90 -18.51
C ASP A 149 8.94 -12.64 -17.07
N MET A 150 8.23 -11.79 -16.32
CA MET A 150 8.54 -11.43 -14.93
C MET A 150 7.30 -11.56 -14.01
N PRO A 151 6.65 -12.75 -13.94
CA PRO A 151 5.31 -12.90 -13.36
C PRO A 151 5.17 -12.44 -11.90
N ASP A 152 6.26 -12.46 -11.12
CA ASP A 152 6.26 -12.09 -9.70
C ASP A 152 6.87 -10.69 -9.43
N ASN A 153 7.25 -9.98 -10.50
CA ASN A 153 7.82 -8.66 -10.39
C ASN A 153 6.75 -7.56 -10.61
N PHE A 154 5.99 -7.26 -9.56
CA PHE A 154 4.94 -6.24 -9.64
C PHE A 154 5.48 -4.80 -9.74
N VAL A 155 6.76 -4.57 -9.40
CA VAL A 155 7.40 -3.27 -9.63
C VAL A 155 7.55 -3.02 -11.14
N VAL A 156 8.05 -4.00 -11.86
CA VAL A 156 8.15 -3.95 -13.33
C VAL A 156 6.75 -3.92 -13.95
N GLY A 157 5.84 -4.79 -13.50
CA GLY A 157 4.46 -4.82 -13.98
C GLY A 157 3.74 -3.48 -13.86
N ALA A 158 3.88 -2.80 -12.71
CA ALA A 158 3.29 -1.49 -12.50
C ALA A 158 3.91 -0.40 -13.41
N ASN A 159 5.23 -0.45 -13.64
CA ASN A 159 5.89 0.47 -14.56
C ASN A 159 5.43 0.28 -15.99
N ILE A 160 5.39 -0.97 -16.45
CA ILE A 160 4.99 -1.31 -17.82
C ILE A 160 3.52 -0.95 -18.06
N ALA A 161 2.61 -1.37 -17.18
CA ALA A 161 1.18 -1.08 -17.33
C ALA A 161 0.87 0.42 -17.35
N GLY A 162 1.62 1.21 -16.56
CA GLY A 162 1.51 2.67 -16.61
C GLY A 162 2.07 3.27 -17.89
N PHE A 163 3.22 2.77 -18.34
CA PHE A 163 3.87 3.23 -19.57
C PHE A 163 3.06 2.90 -20.83
N GLU A 164 2.55 1.68 -20.95
CA GLU A 164 1.72 1.25 -22.08
C GLU A 164 0.53 2.19 -22.30
N LYS A 165 -0.14 2.61 -21.23
CA LYS A 165 -1.26 3.55 -21.34
C LYS A 165 -0.85 4.91 -21.93
N VAL A 166 0.35 5.38 -21.63
CA VAL A 166 0.90 6.61 -22.22
C VAL A 166 1.27 6.39 -23.69
N VAL A 167 1.93 5.28 -23.99
CA VAL A 167 2.31 4.92 -25.35
C VAL A 167 1.10 4.78 -26.26
N ASP A 168 0.04 4.11 -25.80
CA ASP A 168 -1.21 3.98 -26.57
C ASP A 168 -1.81 5.35 -26.90
N ALA A 169 -1.80 6.27 -25.95
CA ALA A 169 -2.25 7.65 -26.19
C ALA A 169 -1.34 8.38 -27.19
N MET A 170 -0.02 8.24 -27.08
CA MET A 170 0.93 8.82 -28.03
C MET A 170 0.77 8.24 -29.43
N MET A 171 0.56 6.94 -29.56
CA MET A 171 0.33 6.28 -30.84
C MET A 171 -0.98 6.75 -31.51
N ALA A 172 -2.03 6.99 -30.71
CA ALA A 172 -3.32 7.46 -31.20
C ALA A 172 -3.33 8.95 -31.58
N GLN A 173 -2.57 9.78 -30.84
CA GLN A 173 -2.59 11.25 -31.00
C GLN A 173 -1.39 11.81 -31.75
N GLY A 174 -0.35 11.01 -31.91
CA GLY A 174 0.95 11.45 -32.44
C GLY A 174 1.84 12.05 -31.35
N ILE A 175 3.11 12.24 -31.72
CA ILE A 175 4.09 12.94 -30.87
C ILE A 175 4.06 14.42 -31.30
N VAL A 176 3.64 15.29 -30.41
CA VAL A 176 3.55 16.73 -30.63
C VAL A 176 4.77 17.42 -30.02
#